data_c2890e18a219163232dd541ef096a915
#
_entry.id   c2890e18a219163232dd541ef096a915
#
_cell.length_a   1.000
_cell.length_b   1.000
_cell.length_c   1.000
_cell.angle_alpha   90.00
_cell.angle_beta   90.00
_cell.angle_gamma   90.00
#
_symmetry.space_group_name_H-M   'P 1'
#
loop_
_entity.id
_entity.type
_entity.pdbx_description
1 polymer ?
#
loop_
_entity_poly.entity_id
_entity_poly.type
_entity_poly.pdbx_seq_one_letter_code
_entity_poly.pdbx_strand_id
1 'polypeptide(L)'
;MNSVLKRCIPLVFIAFASVSAFSQDSKPDALKLYNEGNYKESIKVCEDEISANPNNMDSYSVLCWALVANRQYNEAEQRAIEARKINSYDVRLIEVLGEAKYYLGKNNEALNMFQRYIANVPENGSRVGRVYFYMGEIYIRQARYEHADIAFTTAVRTEPLRDYWWARLGYSREMTGNWKSALSAYNQALSLNPTQYDATRGKARCQSKIQ
;
A
#
# COMPACT_ATOMS: atom_id res chain seq x y z
N MET A 1 90.01 17.22 29.62
CA MET A 1 89.74 15.97 28.91
C MET A 1 88.28 15.64 29.18
N ASN A 2 87.35 16.20 28.42
CA ASN A 2 85.92 15.92 28.58
C ASN A 2 85.35 15.64 27.20
N SER A 3 85.01 14.39 26.97
CA SER A 3 84.33 13.91 25.76
C SER A 3 82.79 14.16 25.86
N VAL A 4 82.29 15.00 25.01
CA VAL A 4 80.89 15.26 24.91
C VAL A 4 80.25 14.26 23.95
N LEU A 5 79.41 13.34 24.50
CA LEU A 5 78.69 12.33 23.78
C LEU A 5 77.47 13.02 23.12
N LYS A 6 77.43 13.16 21.78
CA LYS A 6 76.30 13.60 21.04
C LYS A 6 75.27 12.45 20.91
N ARG A 7 74.13 12.58 21.60
CA ARG A 7 72.93 11.70 21.39
C ARG A 7 72.22 12.09 20.13
N CYS A 8 72.26 11.25 19.12
CA CYS A 8 71.31 11.34 17.97
C CYS A 8 69.94 10.77 18.35
N ILE A 9 68.93 11.60 18.30
CA ILE A 9 67.55 11.18 18.44
C ILE A 9 67.01 10.84 17.04
N PRO A 10 66.54 9.60 16.76
CA PRO A 10 65.89 9.31 15.47
C PRO A 10 64.55 9.92 15.41
N LEU A 11 64.29 10.75 14.39
CA LEU A 11 62.98 11.24 14.03
C LEU A 11 62.14 10.08 13.45
N VAL A 12 61.14 9.60 14.21
CA VAL A 12 60.17 8.64 13.70
C VAL A 12 59.12 9.42 12.91
N PHE A 13 59.13 9.30 11.60
CA PHE A 13 58.07 9.76 10.73
C PHE A 13 56.90 8.78 10.86
N ILE A 14 55.84 9.19 11.58
CA ILE A 14 54.55 8.49 11.55
C ILE A 14 53.84 8.94 10.29
N ALA A 15 53.84 8.08 9.28
CA ALA A 15 53.00 8.26 8.10
C ALA A 15 51.53 8.00 8.50
N PHE A 16 50.73 9.05 8.61
CA PHE A 16 49.29 8.93 8.70
C PHE A 16 48.76 8.44 7.33
N ALA A 17 48.54 7.15 7.20
CA ALA A 17 47.72 6.61 6.11
C ALA A 17 46.28 7.05 6.34
N SER A 18 45.81 8.06 5.62
CA SER A 18 44.41 8.40 5.53
C SER A 18 43.68 7.23 4.86
N VAL A 19 43.05 6.39 5.66
CA VAL A 19 42.09 5.41 5.19
C VAL A 19 40.88 6.21 4.72
N SER A 20 40.80 6.46 3.41
CA SER A 20 39.57 6.91 2.77
C SER A 20 38.57 5.79 2.98
N ALA A 21 37.65 5.98 3.94
CA ALA A 21 36.46 5.15 4.02
C ALA A 21 35.69 5.36 2.72
N PHE A 22 35.83 4.42 1.78
CA PHE A 22 34.88 4.27 0.70
C PHE A 22 33.55 3.97 1.38
N SER A 23 32.72 4.99 1.54
CA SER A 23 31.29 4.81 1.70
C SER A 23 30.87 3.97 0.49
N GLN A 24 30.59 2.70 0.72
CA GLN A 24 29.85 1.90 -0.24
C GLN A 24 28.50 2.60 -0.35
N ASP A 25 28.30 3.42 -1.39
CA ASP A 25 26.99 3.93 -1.78
C ASP A 25 26.12 2.69 -2.03
N SER A 26 25.41 2.27 -1.00
CA SER A 26 24.46 1.18 -1.12
C SER A 26 23.42 1.65 -2.15
N LYS A 27 23.32 0.91 -3.26
CA LYS A 27 22.34 1.19 -4.31
C LYS A 27 20.97 1.46 -3.65
N PRO A 28 20.29 2.55 -3.99
CA PRO A 28 19.01 2.87 -3.38
C PRO A 28 18.03 1.70 -3.52
N ASP A 29 17.34 1.36 -2.44
CA ASP A 29 16.34 0.29 -2.41
C ASP A 29 14.95 0.90 -2.70
N ALA A 30 14.38 0.56 -3.85
CA ALA A 30 13.09 1.08 -4.30
C ALA A 30 11.94 0.74 -3.32
N LEU A 31 11.93 -0.47 -2.76
CA LEU A 31 10.88 -0.90 -1.82
C LEU A 31 11.01 -0.16 -0.48
N LYS A 32 12.22 0.07 -0.02
CA LYS A 32 12.46 0.88 1.19
C LYS A 32 11.96 2.31 0.99
N LEU A 33 12.32 2.94 -0.13
CA LEU A 33 11.84 4.29 -0.49
C LEU A 33 10.31 4.35 -0.55
N TYR A 34 9.66 3.36 -1.16
CA TYR A 34 8.21 3.24 -1.18
C TYR A 34 7.61 3.17 0.23
N ASN A 35 8.17 2.34 1.11
CA ASN A 35 7.70 2.19 2.49
C ASN A 35 7.89 3.46 3.34
N GLU A 36 8.91 4.26 3.02
CA GLU A 36 9.17 5.56 3.64
C GLU A 36 8.29 6.70 3.08
N GLY A 37 7.49 6.43 2.04
CA GLY A 37 6.65 7.43 1.38
C GLY A 37 7.38 8.26 0.31
N ASN A 38 8.63 7.95 0.00
CA ASN A 38 9.47 8.61 -1.00
C ASN A 38 9.14 8.09 -2.41
N TYR A 39 7.88 8.25 -2.81
CA TYR A 39 7.35 7.59 -4.03
C TYR A 39 8.05 8.01 -5.31
N LYS A 40 8.42 9.28 -5.47
CA LYS A 40 9.09 9.78 -6.68
C LYS A 40 10.47 9.16 -6.86
N GLU A 41 11.24 9.07 -5.79
CA GLU A 41 12.56 8.46 -5.77
C GLU A 41 12.45 6.94 -5.99
N SER A 42 11.46 6.29 -5.37
CA SER A 42 11.15 4.87 -5.61
C SER A 42 10.84 4.59 -7.08
N ILE A 43 10.01 5.41 -7.72
CA ILE A 43 9.68 5.32 -9.15
C ILE A 43 10.95 5.37 -9.98
N LYS A 44 11.81 6.38 -9.75
CA LYS A 44 13.07 6.55 -10.50
C LYS A 44 13.98 5.33 -10.37
N VAL A 45 14.16 4.82 -9.16
CA VAL A 45 14.99 3.63 -8.92
C VAL A 45 14.44 2.42 -9.66
N CYS A 46 13.11 2.20 -9.61
CA CYS A 46 12.47 1.10 -10.35
C CYS A 46 12.66 1.24 -11.87
N GLU A 47 12.56 2.45 -12.42
CA GLU A 47 12.77 2.69 -13.86
C GLU A 47 14.20 2.40 -14.28
N ASP A 48 15.19 2.79 -13.50
CA ASP A 48 16.61 2.48 -13.72
C ASP A 48 16.83 0.95 -13.65
N GLU A 49 16.22 0.26 -12.70
CA GLU A 49 16.32 -1.20 -12.57
C GLU A 49 15.66 -1.96 -13.73
N ILE A 50 14.48 -1.51 -14.18
CA ILE A 50 13.78 -2.09 -15.33
C ILE A 50 14.55 -1.82 -16.62
N SER A 51 15.17 -0.65 -16.76
CA SER A 51 16.03 -0.32 -17.91
C SER A 51 17.25 -1.24 -17.98
N ALA A 52 17.83 -1.60 -16.83
CA ALA A 52 18.95 -2.53 -16.74
C ALA A 52 18.52 -4.00 -16.92
N ASN A 53 17.34 -4.36 -16.45
CA ASN A 53 16.74 -5.70 -16.55
C ASN A 53 15.23 -5.60 -16.85
N PRO A 54 14.81 -5.63 -18.12
CA PRO A 54 13.41 -5.50 -18.51
C PRO A 54 12.47 -6.59 -18.02
N ASN A 55 13.01 -7.67 -17.45
CA ASN A 55 12.21 -8.77 -16.87
C ASN A 55 12.15 -8.73 -15.34
N ASN A 56 12.59 -7.65 -14.71
CA ASN A 56 12.58 -7.53 -13.25
C ASN A 56 11.17 -7.28 -12.72
N MET A 57 10.45 -8.36 -12.42
CA MET A 57 9.07 -8.31 -11.93
C MET A 57 8.91 -7.66 -10.56
N ASP A 58 9.96 -7.68 -9.72
CA ASP A 58 9.94 -7.03 -8.41
C ASP A 58 9.96 -5.51 -8.58
N SER A 59 10.82 -4.99 -9.45
CA SER A 59 10.85 -3.55 -9.76
C SER A 59 9.55 -3.09 -10.42
N TYR A 60 8.93 -3.87 -11.33
CA TYR A 60 7.61 -3.53 -11.86
C TYR A 60 6.53 -3.47 -10.78
N SER A 61 6.56 -4.40 -9.83
CA SER A 61 5.56 -4.42 -8.74
C SER A 61 5.70 -3.18 -7.85
N VAL A 62 6.93 -2.86 -7.43
CA VAL A 62 7.21 -1.67 -6.60
C VAL A 62 6.91 -0.38 -7.37
N LEU A 63 7.28 -0.30 -8.65
CA LEU A 63 6.95 0.81 -9.54
C LEU A 63 5.45 1.09 -9.56
N CYS A 64 4.66 0.05 -9.82
CA CYS A 64 3.20 0.21 -9.89
C CYS A 64 2.60 0.63 -8.54
N TRP A 65 3.07 0.09 -7.42
CA TRP A 65 2.63 0.55 -6.10
C TRP A 65 3.02 2.01 -5.83
N ALA A 66 4.24 2.41 -6.18
CA ALA A 66 4.71 3.78 -6.02
C ALA A 66 3.92 4.76 -6.89
N LEU A 67 3.63 4.40 -8.15
CA LEU A 67 2.80 5.18 -9.05
C LEU A 67 1.37 5.38 -8.52
N VAL A 68 0.74 4.33 -8.00
CA VAL A 68 -0.59 4.43 -7.38
C VAL A 68 -0.55 5.34 -6.16
N ALA A 69 0.44 5.15 -5.27
CA ALA A 69 0.60 5.97 -4.07
C ALA A 69 0.89 7.46 -4.42
N ASN A 70 1.59 7.71 -5.52
CA ASN A 70 1.86 9.05 -6.06
C ASN A 70 0.70 9.58 -6.93
N ARG A 71 -0.45 8.89 -7.00
CA ARG A 71 -1.66 9.23 -7.76
C ARG A 71 -1.49 9.28 -9.29
N GLN A 72 -0.47 8.64 -9.81
CA GLN A 72 -0.20 8.50 -11.25
C GLN A 72 -0.93 7.27 -11.82
N TYR A 73 -2.26 7.22 -11.69
CA TYR A 73 -3.06 6.02 -11.93
C TYR A 73 -3.04 5.54 -13.39
N ASN A 74 -3.01 6.45 -14.36
CA ASN A 74 -2.91 6.08 -15.79
C ASN A 74 -1.58 5.39 -16.09
N GLU A 75 -0.50 5.88 -15.54
CA GLU A 75 0.82 5.30 -15.72
C GLU A 75 0.94 3.96 -15.00
N ALA A 76 0.41 3.86 -13.77
CA ALA A 76 0.33 2.60 -13.03
C ALA A 76 -0.42 1.52 -13.82
N GLU A 77 -1.56 1.87 -14.45
CA GLU A 77 -2.31 0.97 -15.32
C GLU A 77 -1.46 0.49 -16.51
N GLN A 78 -0.78 1.41 -17.20
CA GLN A 78 0.06 1.09 -18.36
C GLN A 78 1.23 0.18 -17.99
N ARG A 79 1.97 0.52 -16.95
CA ARG A 79 3.11 -0.27 -16.47
C ARG A 79 2.69 -1.65 -15.96
N ALA A 80 1.56 -1.76 -15.25
CA ALA A 80 1.03 -3.06 -14.83
C ALA A 80 0.60 -3.92 -16.04
N ILE A 81 0.00 -3.34 -17.08
CA ILE A 81 -0.36 -4.05 -18.31
C ILE A 81 0.91 -4.52 -19.05
N GLU A 82 1.93 -3.69 -19.14
CA GLU A 82 3.22 -4.02 -19.74
C GLU A 82 3.88 -5.20 -19.01
N ALA A 83 4.04 -5.11 -17.72
CA ALA A 83 4.65 -6.17 -16.90
C ALA A 83 3.87 -7.49 -16.99
N ARG A 84 2.53 -7.43 -17.11
CA ARG A 84 1.71 -8.64 -17.27
C ARG A 84 1.83 -9.32 -18.63
N LYS A 85 2.47 -8.70 -19.63
CA LYS A 85 2.89 -9.39 -20.87
C LYS A 85 4.06 -10.34 -20.60
N ILE A 86 4.91 -10.01 -19.62
CA ILE A 86 6.05 -10.82 -19.19
C ILE A 86 5.55 -11.96 -18.29
N ASN A 87 4.76 -11.63 -17.26
CA ASN A 87 4.15 -12.61 -16.35
C ASN A 87 2.68 -12.24 -16.05
N SER A 88 1.75 -12.91 -16.74
CA SER A 88 0.31 -12.66 -16.62
C SER A 88 -0.32 -13.13 -15.28
N TYR A 89 0.41 -13.99 -14.53
CA TYR A 89 -0.06 -14.60 -13.29
C TYR A 89 0.51 -13.95 -12.03
N ASP A 90 1.37 -12.93 -12.13
CA ASP A 90 1.86 -12.23 -10.95
C ASP A 90 0.71 -11.54 -10.22
N VAL A 91 0.37 -12.07 -9.04
CA VAL A 91 -0.77 -11.60 -8.25
C VAL A 91 -0.60 -10.15 -7.77
N ARG A 92 0.64 -9.69 -7.59
CA ARG A 92 0.94 -8.30 -7.18
C ARG A 92 0.52 -7.32 -8.26
N LEU A 93 0.79 -7.68 -9.53
CA LEU A 93 0.42 -6.87 -10.69
C LEU A 93 -1.09 -6.95 -10.99
N ILE A 94 -1.73 -8.09 -10.71
CA ILE A 94 -3.18 -8.22 -10.81
C ILE A 94 -3.86 -7.28 -9.80
N GLU A 95 -3.39 -7.29 -8.57
CA GLU A 95 -3.93 -6.46 -7.49
C GLU A 95 -3.77 -4.96 -7.78
N VAL A 96 -2.54 -4.51 -8.09
CA VAL A 96 -2.27 -3.08 -8.31
C VAL A 96 -2.94 -2.55 -9.59
N LEU A 97 -3.11 -3.40 -10.62
CA LEU A 97 -3.90 -3.05 -11.81
C LEU A 97 -5.36 -2.83 -11.45
N GLY A 98 -5.92 -3.66 -10.56
CA GLY A 98 -7.26 -3.46 -10.01
C GLY A 98 -7.37 -2.14 -9.25
N GLU A 99 -6.39 -1.81 -8.43
CA GLU A 99 -6.34 -0.56 -7.67
C GLU A 99 -6.24 0.67 -8.59
N ALA A 100 -5.36 0.65 -9.59
CA ALA A 100 -5.25 1.72 -10.59
C ALA A 100 -6.58 1.93 -11.33
N LYS A 101 -7.22 0.85 -11.79
CA LYS A 101 -8.53 0.90 -12.44
C LYS A 101 -9.64 1.43 -11.53
N TYR A 102 -9.61 1.11 -10.24
CA TYR A 102 -10.56 1.65 -9.26
C TYR A 102 -10.46 3.17 -9.16
N TYR A 103 -9.24 3.71 -9.07
CA TYR A 103 -9.03 5.16 -9.03
C TYR A 103 -9.37 5.86 -10.35
N LEU A 104 -9.22 5.17 -11.47
CA LEU A 104 -9.64 5.66 -12.79
C LEU A 104 -11.16 5.55 -13.05
N GLY A 105 -11.94 5.03 -12.09
CA GLY A 105 -13.37 4.86 -12.24
C GLY A 105 -13.78 3.69 -13.15
N LYS A 106 -12.85 2.86 -13.59
CA LYS A 106 -13.09 1.66 -14.42
C LYS A 106 -13.61 0.51 -13.56
N ASN A 107 -14.76 0.72 -12.90
CA ASN A 107 -15.27 -0.12 -11.81
C ASN A 107 -15.40 -1.60 -12.18
N ASN A 108 -15.97 -1.93 -13.34
CA ASN A 108 -16.17 -3.34 -13.74
C ASN A 108 -14.82 -4.05 -14.03
N GLU A 109 -13.88 -3.33 -14.64
CA GLU A 109 -12.54 -3.86 -14.90
C GLU A 109 -11.77 -4.07 -13.59
N ALA A 110 -11.88 -3.12 -12.64
CA ALA A 110 -11.29 -3.26 -11.31
C ALA A 110 -11.84 -4.48 -10.57
N LEU A 111 -13.18 -4.67 -10.56
CA LEU A 111 -13.80 -5.85 -9.97
C LEU A 111 -13.28 -7.16 -10.57
N ASN A 112 -13.12 -7.21 -11.91
CA ASN A 112 -12.54 -8.39 -12.57
C ASN A 112 -11.11 -8.67 -12.08
N MET A 113 -10.27 -7.64 -11.95
CA MET A 113 -8.90 -7.81 -11.44
C MET A 113 -8.91 -8.27 -9.98
N PHE A 114 -9.73 -7.70 -9.13
CA PHE A 114 -9.85 -8.09 -7.73
C PHE A 114 -10.37 -9.52 -7.55
N GLN A 115 -11.35 -9.94 -8.33
CA GLN A 115 -11.84 -11.32 -8.32
C GLN A 115 -10.74 -12.31 -8.74
N ARG A 116 -9.96 -11.97 -9.78
CA ARG A 116 -8.80 -12.76 -10.19
C ARG A 116 -7.72 -12.83 -9.10
N TYR A 117 -7.48 -11.72 -8.40
CA TYR A 117 -6.55 -11.71 -7.28
C TYR A 117 -6.98 -12.67 -6.17
N ILE A 118 -8.24 -12.55 -5.70
CA ILE A 118 -8.79 -13.38 -4.62
C ILE A 118 -8.77 -14.88 -4.99
N ALA A 119 -9.03 -15.20 -6.26
CA ALA A 119 -9.01 -16.60 -6.73
C ALA A 119 -7.60 -17.23 -6.73
N ASN A 120 -6.54 -16.43 -6.62
CA ASN A 120 -5.16 -16.88 -6.75
C ASN A 120 -4.30 -16.66 -5.49
N VAL A 121 -4.90 -16.20 -4.40
CA VAL A 121 -4.19 -15.97 -3.12
C VAL A 121 -4.94 -16.65 -1.97
N PRO A 122 -4.25 -17.03 -0.88
CA PRO A 122 -4.91 -17.55 0.30
C PRO A 122 -5.75 -16.47 0.99
N GLU A 123 -6.80 -16.87 1.71
CA GLU A 123 -7.74 -15.95 2.39
C GLU A 123 -7.05 -14.98 3.37
N ASN A 124 -5.93 -15.37 3.95
CA ASN A 124 -5.11 -14.55 4.86
C ASN A 124 -3.99 -13.78 4.16
N GLY A 125 -4.01 -13.68 2.84
CA GLY A 125 -3.03 -12.91 2.07
C GLY A 125 -3.00 -11.44 2.49
N SER A 126 -1.82 -10.85 2.49
CA SER A 126 -1.55 -9.52 3.09
C SER A 126 -2.37 -8.35 2.52
N ARG A 127 -2.94 -8.49 1.32
CA ARG A 127 -3.73 -7.44 0.66
C ARG A 127 -5.20 -7.82 0.46
N VAL A 128 -5.62 -8.98 0.93
CA VAL A 128 -6.99 -9.49 0.75
C VAL A 128 -8.01 -8.53 1.38
N GLY A 129 -7.77 -8.05 2.59
CA GLY A 129 -8.65 -7.08 3.25
C GLY A 129 -8.84 -5.80 2.43
N ARG A 130 -7.74 -5.25 1.90
CA ARG A 130 -7.76 -4.05 1.04
C ARG A 130 -8.52 -4.29 -0.26
N VAL A 131 -8.34 -5.44 -0.89
CA VAL A 131 -9.06 -5.80 -2.12
C VAL A 131 -10.57 -5.87 -1.87
N TYR A 132 -11.00 -6.53 -0.79
CA TYR A 132 -12.42 -6.55 -0.42
C TYR A 132 -12.95 -5.15 -0.08
N PHE A 133 -12.15 -4.30 0.55
CA PHE A 133 -12.52 -2.91 0.78
C PHE A 133 -12.79 -2.15 -0.53
N TYR A 134 -11.90 -2.25 -1.53
CA TYR A 134 -12.13 -1.62 -2.84
C TYR A 134 -13.35 -2.20 -3.57
N MET A 135 -13.56 -3.51 -3.49
CA MET A 135 -14.79 -4.13 -4.05
C MET A 135 -16.03 -3.55 -3.38
N GLY A 136 -16.04 -3.40 -2.05
CA GLY A 136 -17.12 -2.75 -1.31
C GLY A 136 -17.38 -1.32 -1.78
N GLU A 137 -16.33 -0.52 -1.94
CA GLU A 137 -16.43 0.85 -2.47
C GLU A 137 -17.04 0.89 -3.89
N ILE A 138 -16.64 -0.03 -4.76
CA ILE A 138 -17.20 -0.14 -6.10
C ILE A 138 -18.69 -0.51 -6.02
N TYR A 139 -19.06 -1.45 -5.16
CA TYR A 139 -20.47 -1.84 -4.99
C TYR A 139 -21.31 -0.69 -4.42
N ILE A 140 -20.76 0.13 -3.52
CA ILE A 140 -21.44 1.38 -3.09
C ILE A 140 -21.67 2.32 -4.27
N ARG A 141 -20.66 2.56 -5.13
CA ARG A 141 -20.80 3.40 -6.33
C ARG A 141 -21.89 2.89 -7.28
N GLN A 142 -22.14 1.59 -7.28
CA GLN A 142 -23.16 0.91 -8.10
C GLN A 142 -24.49 0.76 -7.38
N ALA A 143 -24.68 1.31 -6.17
CA ALA A 143 -25.84 1.13 -5.30
C ALA A 143 -26.18 -0.35 -4.99
N ARG A 144 -25.18 -1.24 -5.03
CA ARG A 144 -25.30 -2.68 -4.71
C ARG A 144 -24.92 -2.92 -3.26
N TYR A 145 -25.75 -2.43 -2.35
CA TYR A 145 -25.43 -2.30 -0.93
C TYR A 145 -25.27 -3.66 -0.21
N GLU A 146 -26.02 -4.70 -0.61
CA GLU A 146 -25.86 -6.05 -0.06
C GLU A 146 -24.49 -6.66 -0.43
N HIS A 147 -24.04 -6.44 -1.66
CA HIS A 147 -22.70 -6.88 -2.08
C HIS A 147 -21.62 -6.09 -1.36
N ALA A 148 -21.86 -4.80 -1.10
CA ALA A 148 -20.94 -3.96 -0.32
C ALA A 148 -20.82 -4.44 1.13
N ASP A 149 -21.96 -4.82 1.78
CA ASP A 149 -21.95 -5.39 3.15
C ASP A 149 -21.08 -6.65 3.20
N ILE A 150 -21.27 -7.59 2.26
CA ILE A 150 -20.47 -8.82 2.21
C ILE A 150 -18.98 -8.49 2.05
N ALA A 151 -18.64 -7.60 1.13
CA ALA A 151 -17.26 -7.22 0.88
C ALA A 151 -16.62 -6.51 2.10
N PHE A 152 -17.28 -5.51 2.67
CA PHE A 152 -16.77 -4.81 3.84
C PHE A 152 -16.73 -5.71 5.09
N THR A 153 -17.66 -6.65 5.26
CA THR A 153 -17.61 -7.63 6.34
C THR A 153 -16.34 -8.47 6.26
N THR A 154 -15.96 -8.90 5.05
CA THR A 154 -14.71 -9.63 4.85
C THR A 154 -13.50 -8.74 5.09
N ALA A 155 -13.53 -7.48 4.60
CA ALA A 155 -12.45 -6.52 4.81
C ALA A 155 -12.16 -6.28 6.30
N VAL A 156 -13.19 -5.97 7.12
CA VAL A 156 -13.02 -5.71 8.56
C VAL A 156 -12.66 -6.97 9.37
N ARG A 157 -13.04 -8.16 8.89
CA ARG A 157 -12.60 -9.42 9.49
C ARG A 157 -11.11 -9.64 9.30
N THR A 158 -10.58 -9.25 8.15
CA THR A 158 -9.16 -9.40 7.80
C THR A 158 -8.30 -8.32 8.46
N GLU A 159 -8.75 -7.07 8.47
CA GLU A 159 -8.05 -5.93 9.07
C GLU A 159 -9.00 -5.17 10.03
N PRO A 160 -9.21 -5.66 11.26
CA PRO A 160 -10.25 -5.16 12.18
C PRO A 160 -9.96 -3.77 12.76
N LEU A 161 -8.73 -3.27 12.65
CA LEU A 161 -8.31 -1.99 13.22
C LEU A 161 -8.50 -0.79 12.28
N ARG A 162 -9.22 -0.96 11.17
CA ARG A 162 -9.50 0.09 10.19
C ARG A 162 -10.86 0.74 10.49
N ASP A 163 -10.86 1.82 11.25
CA ASP A 163 -12.07 2.56 11.65
C ASP A 163 -12.95 2.98 10.45
N TYR A 164 -12.33 3.49 9.40
CA TYR A 164 -13.03 3.89 8.19
C TYR A 164 -13.74 2.71 7.51
N TRP A 165 -13.16 1.51 7.51
CA TRP A 165 -13.81 0.33 6.91
C TRP A 165 -15.05 -0.10 7.68
N TRP A 166 -15.03 0.00 9.01
CA TRP A 166 -16.22 -0.21 9.86
C TRP A 166 -17.30 0.83 9.58
N ALA A 167 -16.94 2.10 9.35
CA ALA A 167 -17.89 3.14 8.97
C ALA A 167 -18.54 2.83 7.61
N ARG A 168 -17.77 2.34 6.63
CA ARG A 168 -18.30 1.93 5.31
C ARG A 168 -19.21 0.71 5.40
N LEU A 169 -18.88 -0.26 6.26
CA LEU A 169 -19.75 -1.39 6.58
C LEU A 169 -21.08 -0.89 7.20
N GLY A 170 -20.99 0.04 8.15
CA GLY A 170 -22.17 0.67 8.73
C GLY A 170 -23.06 1.33 7.67
N TYR A 171 -22.45 2.06 6.74
CA TYR A 171 -23.17 2.71 5.65
C TYR A 171 -23.87 1.72 4.72
N SER A 172 -23.23 0.64 4.31
CA SER A 172 -23.84 -0.37 3.45
C SER A 172 -25.08 -0.99 4.11
N ARG A 173 -25.02 -1.30 5.40
CA ARG A 173 -26.13 -1.83 6.21
C ARG A 173 -27.24 -0.82 6.43
N GLU A 174 -26.90 0.45 6.62
CA GLU A 174 -27.86 1.55 6.70
C GLU A 174 -28.68 1.65 5.42
N MET A 175 -28.03 1.55 4.25
CA MET A 175 -28.69 1.65 2.95
C MET A 175 -29.59 0.47 2.61
N THR A 176 -29.43 -0.67 3.29
CA THR A 176 -30.33 -1.83 3.20
C THR A 176 -31.41 -1.85 4.30
N GLY A 177 -31.47 -0.81 5.14
CA GLY A 177 -32.43 -0.73 6.25
C GLY A 177 -32.08 -1.58 7.48
N ASN A 178 -30.90 -2.17 7.51
CA ASN A 178 -30.41 -2.99 8.63
C ASN A 178 -29.88 -2.12 9.78
N TRP A 179 -30.73 -1.25 10.33
CA TRP A 179 -30.38 -0.17 11.26
C TRP A 179 -29.60 -0.65 12.50
N LYS A 180 -30.01 -1.78 13.12
CA LYS A 180 -29.31 -2.33 14.30
C LYS A 180 -27.89 -2.79 13.97
N SER A 181 -27.71 -3.51 12.87
CA SER A 181 -26.39 -3.97 12.42
C SER A 181 -25.51 -2.82 11.95
N ALA A 182 -26.11 -1.79 11.30
CA ALA A 182 -25.41 -0.56 10.93
C ALA A 182 -24.91 0.19 12.17
N LEU A 183 -25.77 0.35 13.20
CA LEU A 183 -25.41 0.98 14.47
C LEU A 183 -24.23 0.26 15.17
N SER A 184 -24.24 -1.07 15.15
CA SER A 184 -23.13 -1.87 15.68
C SER A 184 -21.80 -1.58 14.96
N ALA A 185 -21.83 -1.54 13.61
CA ALA A 185 -20.63 -1.25 12.82
C ALA A 185 -20.12 0.19 13.05
N TYR A 186 -21.01 1.18 13.13
CA TYR A 186 -20.65 2.56 13.46
C TYR A 186 -20.06 2.68 14.88
N ASN A 187 -20.61 1.97 15.85
CA ASN A 187 -20.03 1.95 17.21
C ASN A 187 -18.63 1.35 17.22
N GLN A 188 -18.39 0.30 16.40
CA GLN A 188 -17.04 -0.26 16.26
C GLN A 188 -16.06 0.73 15.63
N ALA A 189 -16.49 1.45 14.58
CA ALA A 189 -15.68 2.53 14.01
C ALA A 189 -15.31 3.59 15.07
N LEU A 190 -16.28 4.02 15.87
CA LEU A 190 -16.08 5.04 16.92
C LEU A 190 -15.27 4.54 18.12
N SER A 191 -15.28 3.23 18.40
CA SER A 191 -14.39 2.66 19.41
C SER A 191 -12.92 2.71 19.00
N LEU A 192 -12.63 2.62 17.70
CA LEU A 192 -11.29 2.73 17.13
C LEU A 192 -10.87 4.20 16.95
N ASN A 193 -11.79 5.03 16.52
CA ASN A 193 -11.57 6.46 16.29
C ASN A 193 -12.82 7.26 16.71
N PRO A 194 -12.82 7.82 17.91
CA PRO A 194 -13.98 8.58 18.44
C PRO A 194 -14.36 9.81 17.60
N THR A 195 -13.45 10.31 16.75
CA THR A 195 -13.68 11.48 15.88
C THR A 195 -14.07 11.11 14.46
N GLN A 196 -14.32 9.83 14.18
CA GLN A 196 -14.68 9.37 12.83
C GLN A 196 -16.04 9.95 12.42
N TYR A 197 -16.00 10.90 11.49
CA TYR A 197 -17.13 11.76 11.12
C TYR A 197 -18.31 10.98 10.53
N ASP A 198 -18.05 10.07 9.58
CA ASP A 198 -19.11 9.31 8.90
C ASP A 198 -19.82 8.38 9.87
N ALA A 199 -19.07 7.76 10.79
CA ALA A 199 -19.65 6.90 11.81
C ALA A 199 -20.52 7.68 12.81
N THR A 200 -20.09 8.87 13.22
CA THR A 200 -20.88 9.73 14.13
C THR A 200 -22.24 10.08 13.50
N ARG A 201 -22.23 10.51 12.26
CA ARG A 201 -23.48 10.87 11.54
C ARG A 201 -24.35 9.64 11.24
N GLY A 202 -23.73 8.53 10.82
CA GLY A 202 -24.45 7.28 10.56
C GLY A 202 -25.12 6.72 11.83
N LYS A 203 -24.39 6.72 12.94
CA LYS A 203 -24.95 6.34 14.25
C LYS A 203 -26.20 7.16 14.60
N ALA A 204 -26.16 8.48 14.47
CA ALA A 204 -27.29 9.35 14.78
C ALA A 204 -28.52 9.03 13.89
N ARG A 205 -28.31 8.81 12.58
CA ARG A 205 -29.39 8.41 11.65
C ARG A 205 -29.99 7.04 12.05
N CYS A 206 -29.16 6.05 12.35
CA CYS A 206 -29.63 4.74 12.74
C CYS A 206 -30.43 4.79 14.07
N GLN A 207 -29.99 5.55 15.06
CA GLN A 207 -30.70 5.71 16.33
C GLN A 207 -32.09 6.29 16.15
N SER A 208 -32.28 7.27 15.25
CA SER A 208 -33.60 7.85 14.96
C SER A 208 -34.56 6.89 14.23
N LYS A 209 -34.07 5.78 13.69
CA LYS A 209 -34.89 4.76 12.99
C LYS A 209 -35.21 3.54 13.85
N ILE A 210 -34.52 3.36 14.97
CA ILE A 210 -34.71 2.22 15.88
C ILE A 210 -35.70 2.57 17.00
N GLN A 211 -35.89 3.87 17.28
CA GLN A 211 -36.92 4.40 18.19
C GLN A 211 -38.31 4.24 17.61
#